data_597352b53d67a8d3fcb593e224c2496c
#
_entry.id   597352b53d67a8d3fcb593e224c2496c
#
_cell.length_a   1.000
_cell.length_b   1.000
_cell.length_c   1.000
_cell.angle_alpha   90.00
_cell.angle_beta   90.00
_cell.angle_gamma   90.00
#
_symmetry.space_group_name_H-M   'P 1'
#
loop_
_entity.id
_entity.type
_entity.pdbx_description
1 polymer ?
#
loop_
_entity_poly.entity_id
_entity_poly.type
_entity_poly.pdbx_seq_one_letter_code
_entity_poly.pdbx_strand_id
1 'polypeptide(L)'
;MRKSLAALVAVPTVLVMATVAFAQNPAPTIDVTATVSPTKAGTKKKPKSEKVNLTIINNKESKTSASKIEIAFPATLKLSTKGLKTCSISTLDNQGKAACPSGSKAGSGTASALVNPSSAAPAPLNFDVTTYVAGKNLLAFYLQQQGTDSGVQQALPAKITKSGKGQKLTIGIPENLQQPAPGVYSALQQIKNSLGLKSGKNALVTSVGCSSKKHKIGVKITYVPNPTPPAASSASDSSNAKCSK
;
A
#
# COMPACT_ATOMS: atom_id res chain seq x y z
N MET A 1 25.65 -29.38 82.47
CA MET A 1 25.25 -28.22 81.61
C MET A 1 25.73 -28.47 80.22
N ARG A 2 24.87 -28.96 79.33
CA ARG A 2 25.20 -29.17 77.89
C ARG A 2 24.42 -28.15 77.10
N LYS A 3 25.15 -27.24 76.42
CA LYS A 3 24.62 -26.21 75.50
C LYS A 3 24.56 -26.81 74.10
N SER A 4 23.33 -26.99 73.58
CA SER A 4 23.12 -27.38 72.21
C SER A 4 23.12 -26.13 71.31
N LEU A 5 24.03 -26.04 70.38
CA LEU A 5 23.97 -25.05 69.29
C LEU A 5 23.11 -25.63 68.13
N ALA A 6 22.03 -24.96 67.81
CA ALA A 6 21.25 -25.23 66.62
C ALA A 6 21.82 -24.36 65.45
N ALA A 7 22.33 -25.02 64.43
CA ALA A 7 22.80 -24.34 63.21
C ALA A 7 21.59 -24.16 62.24
N LEU A 8 21.22 -22.91 61.99
CA LEU A 8 20.25 -22.56 60.94
C LEU A 8 20.95 -22.61 59.57
N VAL A 9 20.54 -23.55 58.74
CA VAL A 9 20.95 -23.60 57.33
C VAL A 9 19.96 -22.72 56.53
N ALA A 10 20.41 -21.55 56.07
CA ALA A 10 19.67 -20.70 55.14
C ALA A 10 19.87 -21.23 53.70
N VAL A 11 18.83 -21.76 53.11
CA VAL A 11 18.82 -22.14 51.67
C VAL A 11 18.50 -20.90 50.84
N PRO A 12 19.38 -20.44 49.98
CA PRO A 12 19.04 -19.35 49.06
C PRO A 12 18.14 -19.86 47.94
N THR A 13 16.88 -19.42 47.94
CA THR A 13 15.95 -19.66 46.82
C THR A 13 16.34 -18.75 45.64
N VAL A 14 17.04 -19.29 44.67
CA VAL A 14 17.32 -18.58 43.41
C VAL A 14 16.02 -18.56 42.60
N LEU A 15 15.37 -17.40 42.55
CA LEU A 15 14.26 -17.12 41.66
C LEU A 15 14.78 -16.97 40.23
N VAL A 16 14.70 -18.04 39.44
CA VAL A 16 14.98 -17.97 37.99
C VAL A 16 13.77 -17.28 37.34
N MET A 17 13.87 -15.97 37.09
CA MET A 17 12.93 -15.27 36.24
C MET A 17 13.17 -15.73 34.80
N ALA A 18 12.32 -16.63 34.31
CA ALA A 18 12.25 -16.96 32.91
C ALA A 18 11.74 -15.72 32.15
N THR A 19 12.64 -14.99 31.51
CA THR A 19 12.28 -13.94 30.57
C THR A 19 11.62 -14.60 29.37
N VAL A 20 10.29 -14.49 29.28
CA VAL A 20 9.54 -14.90 28.09
C VAL A 20 9.95 -13.92 26.98
N ALA A 21 10.85 -14.35 26.12
CA ALA A 21 11.17 -13.61 24.91
C ALA A 21 9.94 -13.68 23.99
N PHE A 22 9.14 -12.65 23.99
CA PHE A 22 8.09 -12.50 22.99
C PHE A 22 8.78 -12.40 21.64
N ALA A 23 8.51 -13.36 20.76
CA ALA A 23 8.96 -13.33 19.37
C ALA A 23 8.35 -12.06 18.72
N GLN A 24 9.13 -11.00 18.60
CA GLN A 24 8.72 -9.79 17.89
C GLN A 24 8.54 -10.16 16.42
N ASN A 25 7.45 -9.70 15.79
CA ASN A 25 7.32 -9.77 14.36
C ASN A 25 8.50 -9.05 13.71
N PRO A 26 9.13 -9.61 12.66
CA PRO A 26 10.22 -8.94 11.98
C PRO A 26 9.76 -7.56 11.47
N ALA A 27 10.68 -6.59 11.48
CA ALA A 27 10.37 -5.26 10.96
C ALA A 27 9.89 -5.35 9.51
N PRO A 28 8.74 -4.75 9.16
CA PRO A 28 8.27 -4.78 7.79
C PRO A 28 9.24 -4.02 6.88
N THR A 29 9.53 -4.61 5.72
CA THR A 29 10.30 -4.00 4.63
C THR A 29 9.50 -4.06 3.34
N ILE A 30 9.77 -3.14 2.43
CA ILE A 30 9.13 -3.11 1.11
C ILE A 30 10.17 -2.94 0.02
N ASP A 31 9.93 -3.56 -1.14
CA ASP A 31 10.66 -3.33 -2.37
C ASP A 31 9.76 -2.63 -3.37
N VAL A 32 10.25 -1.55 -3.98
CA VAL A 32 9.50 -0.73 -4.92
C VAL A 32 10.17 -0.74 -6.29
N THR A 33 9.41 -1.13 -7.31
CA THR A 33 9.81 -0.98 -8.71
C THR A 33 8.81 -0.09 -9.43
N ALA A 34 9.30 0.95 -10.12
CA ALA A 34 8.49 1.84 -10.93
C ALA A 34 9.07 2.02 -12.32
N THR A 35 8.19 2.06 -13.33
CA THR A 35 8.54 2.42 -14.71
C THR A 35 7.56 3.47 -15.24
N VAL A 36 8.03 4.26 -16.20
CA VAL A 36 7.23 5.29 -16.86
C VAL A 36 7.29 5.09 -18.36
N SER A 37 6.17 5.21 -19.04
CA SER A 37 6.06 5.07 -20.49
C SER A 37 5.14 6.16 -21.07
N PRO A 38 5.55 6.83 -22.17
CA PRO A 38 6.85 6.79 -22.81
C PRO A 38 7.95 7.38 -21.92
N THR A 39 9.21 6.97 -22.12
CA THR A 39 10.36 7.49 -21.35
C THR A 39 10.76 8.90 -21.74
N LYS A 40 10.40 9.37 -22.97
CA LYS A 40 10.68 10.73 -23.41
C LYS A 40 9.73 11.70 -22.72
N ALA A 41 10.26 12.44 -21.76
CA ALA A 41 9.52 13.38 -20.94
C ALA A 41 9.02 14.60 -21.73
N GLY A 42 7.96 15.22 -21.22
CA GLY A 42 7.51 16.53 -21.65
C GLY A 42 8.34 17.66 -21.00
N THR A 43 7.88 18.88 -21.22
CA THR A 43 8.38 20.09 -20.57
C THR A 43 7.25 20.83 -19.89
N LYS A 44 7.55 21.83 -19.05
CA LYS A 44 6.50 22.68 -18.44
C LYS A 44 5.60 23.34 -19.50
N LYS A 45 6.15 23.74 -20.65
CA LYS A 45 5.39 24.37 -21.76
C LYS A 45 4.66 23.35 -22.63
N LYS A 46 5.20 22.14 -22.76
CA LYS A 46 4.63 21.03 -23.56
C LYS A 46 4.64 19.75 -22.73
N PRO A 47 3.73 19.60 -21.75
CA PRO A 47 3.64 18.40 -20.94
C PRO A 47 3.24 17.19 -21.80
N LYS A 48 3.77 16.01 -21.46
CA LYS A 48 3.42 14.75 -22.14
C LYS A 48 2.66 13.84 -21.21
N SER A 49 1.63 13.19 -21.73
CA SER A 49 0.92 12.11 -21.03
C SER A 49 1.83 10.90 -20.89
N GLU A 50 1.86 10.33 -19.70
CA GLU A 50 2.64 9.14 -19.37
C GLU A 50 1.77 8.11 -18.61
N LYS A 51 2.23 6.87 -18.63
CA LYS A 51 1.72 5.77 -17.82
C LYS A 51 2.79 5.40 -16.82
N VAL A 52 2.43 5.33 -15.54
CA VAL A 52 3.29 4.84 -14.46
C VAL A 52 2.87 3.41 -14.15
N ASN A 53 3.80 2.47 -14.20
CA ASN A 53 3.60 1.13 -13.64
C ASN A 53 4.37 1.06 -12.32
N LEU A 54 3.72 0.56 -11.29
CA LEU A 54 4.27 0.45 -9.95
C LEU A 54 4.07 -0.97 -9.43
N THR A 55 5.13 -1.56 -8.92
CA THR A 55 5.10 -2.81 -8.15
C THR A 55 5.64 -2.51 -6.76
N ILE A 56 4.91 -2.92 -5.74
CA ILE A 56 5.28 -2.87 -4.34
C ILE A 56 5.22 -4.30 -3.83
N ILE A 57 6.33 -4.80 -3.29
CA ILE A 57 6.40 -6.11 -2.65
C ILE A 57 6.65 -5.85 -1.17
N ASN A 58 5.77 -6.34 -0.32
CA ASN A 58 5.98 -6.34 1.11
C ASN A 58 6.77 -7.58 1.51
N ASN A 59 7.61 -7.47 2.53
CA ASN A 59 8.34 -8.63 3.05
C ASN A 59 7.34 -9.74 3.43
N LYS A 60 7.52 -10.93 2.87
CA LYS A 60 6.66 -12.10 3.12
C LYS A 60 6.61 -12.53 4.59
N GLU A 61 7.66 -12.20 5.35
CA GLU A 61 7.72 -12.47 6.78
C GLU A 61 6.92 -11.46 7.60
N SER A 62 6.58 -10.31 7.02
CA SER A 62 5.72 -9.33 7.68
C SER A 62 4.30 -9.88 7.81
N LYS A 63 3.90 -10.13 9.05
CA LYS A 63 2.57 -10.63 9.42
C LYS A 63 1.63 -9.51 9.83
N THR A 64 1.97 -8.27 9.48
CA THR A 64 1.33 -7.06 9.98
C THR A 64 0.40 -6.47 8.93
N SER A 65 -0.78 -6.04 9.35
CA SER A 65 -1.76 -5.39 8.47
C SER A 65 -1.32 -3.98 8.09
N ALA A 66 -1.43 -3.65 6.80
CA ALA A 66 -1.25 -2.30 6.32
C ALA A 66 -2.50 -1.46 6.58
N SER A 67 -2.35 -0.24 7.10
CA SER A 67 -3.45 0.72 7.30
C SER A 67 -3.45 1.85 6.29
N LYS A 68 -2.28 2.17 5.71
CA LYS A 68 -2.16 3.28 4.78
C LYS A 68 -0.99 3.06 3.82
N ILE A 69 -1.19 3.44 2.56
CA ILE A 69 -0.16 3.46 1.53
C ILE A 69 -0.04 4.89 1.00
N GLU A 70 1.16 5.43 0.97
CA GLU A 70 1.47 6.74 0.43
C GLU A 70 2.46 6.60 -0.73
N ILE A 71 2.12 7.14 -1.90
CA ILE A 71 2.97 7.12 -3.09
C ILE A 71 3.36 8.55 -3.41
N ALA A 72 4.66 8.86 -3.33
CA ALA A 72 5.20 10.18 -3.59
C ALA A 72 5.71 10.30 -5.02
N PHE A 73 5.21 11.29 -5.75
CA PHE A 73 5.60 11.61 -7.12
C PHE A 73 6.49 12.85 -7.13
N PRO A 74 7.60 12.85 -7.90
CA PRO A 74 8.48 14.01 -8.01
C PRO A 74 7.81 15.18 -8.74
N ALA A 75 8.36 16.38 -8.60
CA ALA A 75 7.85 17.58 -9.27
C ALA A 75 7.82 17.48 -10.81
N THR A 76 8.56 16.55 -11.38
CA THR A 76 8.63 16.26 -12.81
C THR A 76 7.48 15.42 -13.35
N LEU A 77 6.71 14.78 -12.46
CA LEU A 77 5.45 14.07 -12.75
C LEU A 77 4.29 14.79 -12.07
N LYS A 78 3.23 15.04 -12.82
CA LYS A 78 2.01 15.66 -12.31
C LYS A 78 0.82 14.72 -12.46
N LEU A 79 0.05 14.60 -11.38
CA LEU A 79 -1.24 13.92 -11.34
C LEU A 79 -2.34 14.98 -11.41
N SER A 80 -3.31 14.79 -12.30
CA SER A 80 -4.47 15.69 -12.44
C SER A 80 -5.70 14.92 -12.88
N THR A 81 -6.80 15.09 -12.17
CA THR A 81 -8.10 14.53 -12.54
C THR A 81 -8.97 15.52 -13.34
N LYS A 82 -8.45 16.74 -13.60
CA LYS A 82 -9.18 17.81 -14.26
C LYS A 82 -9.59 17.41 -15.68
N GLY A 83 -10.89 17.53 -16.00
CA GLY A 83 -11.42 17.27 -17.33
C GLY A 83 -11.45 15.79 -17.74
N LEU A 84 -11.23 14.86 -16.81
CA LEU A 84 -11.41 13.44 -17.00
C LEU A 84 -12.82 13.03 -16.54
N LYS A 85 -13.41 12.00 -17.20
CA LYS A 85 -14.65 11.38 -16.73
C LYS A 85 -14.45 10.73 -15.38
N THR A 86 -15.48 10.71 -14.55
CA THR A 86 -15.41 10.20 -13.17
C THR A 86 -16.38 9.04 -12.96
N CYS A 87 -16.03 8.13 -12.06
CA CYS A 87 -16.89 7.13 -11.46
C CYS A 87 -16.77 7.26 -9.94
N SER A 88 -17.88 7.62 -9.26
CA SER A 88 -17.85 7.88 -7.82
C SER A 88 -17.55 6.60 -7.01
N ILE A 89 -17.04 6.77 -5.79
CA ILE A 89 -16.85 5.67 -4.84
C ILE A 89 -18.20 4.96 -4.61
N SER A 90 -19.27 5.70 -4.35
CA SER A 90 -20.60 5.13 -4.12
C SER A 90 -21.16 4.36 -5.33
N THR A 91 -20.88 4.80 -6.56
CA THR A 91 -21.24 4.03 -7.75
C THR A 91 -20.50 2.70 -7.81
N LEU A 92 -19.19 2.72 -7.52
CA LEU A 92 -18.38 1.52 -7.51
C LEU A 92 -18.82 0.53 -6.43
N ASP A 93 -19.08 0.99 -5.20
CA ASP A 93 -19.46 0.14 -4.08
C ASP A 93 -20.89 -0.43 -4.22
N ASN A 94 -21.84 0.36 -4.75
CA ASN A 94 -23.24 -0.05 -4.83
C ASN A 94 -23.64 -0.72 -6.15
N GLN A 95 -22.97 -0.37 -7.26
CA GLN A 95 -23.37 -0.81 -8.60
C GLN A 95 -22.24 -1.53 -9.35
N GLY A 96 -21.03 -1.55 -8.76
CA GLY A 96 -19.86 -2.18 -9.33
C GLY A 96 -19.27 -1.43 -10.53
N LYS A 97 -18.21 -2.03 -11.09
CA LYS A 97 -17.42 -1.42 -12.17
C LYS A 97 -18.19 -1.27 -13.50
N ALA A 98 -19.24 -2.06 -13.73
CA ALA A 98 -20.04 -2.02 -14.96
C ALA A 98 -20.82 -0.69 -15.10
N ALA A 99 -21.18 -0.05 -14.00
CA ALA A 99 -21.87 1.24 -13.99
C ALA A 99 -20.96 2.45 -14.27
N CYS A 100 -19.64 2.24 -14.34
CA CYS A 100 -18.68 3.31 -14.57
C CYS A 100 -18.57 3.72 -16.04
N PRO A 101 -18.53 5.03 -16.35
CA PRO A 101 -18.25 5.49 -17.71
C PRO A 101 -16.91 4.96 -18.23
N SER A 102 -16.85 4.48 -19.47
CA SER A 102 -15.66 3.89 -20.07
C SER A 102 -14.41 4.78 -20.02
N GLY A 103 -14.58 6.10 -20.04
CA GLY A 103 -13.49 7.07 -19.97
C GLY A 103 -13.06 7.44 -18.54
N SER A 104 -13.57 6.79 -17.48
CA SER A 104 -13.16 7.01 -16.09
C SER A 104 -12.09 6.04 -15.61
N LYS A 105 -11.88 4.91 -16.32
CA LYS A 105 -10.84 3.92 -15.97
C LYS A 105 -9.45 4.50 -16.17
N ALA A 106 -8.70 4.60 -15.08
CA ALA A 106 -7.40 5.24 -15.02
C ALA A 106 -6.24 4.25 -14.92
N GLY A 107 -6.53 2.97 -14.70
CA GLY A 107 -5.51 1.95 -14.60
C GLY A 107 -6.07 0.59 -14.21
N SER A 108 -5.17 -0.38 -14.13
CA SER A 108 -5.48 -1.74 -13.68
C SER A 108 -4.24 -2.42 -13.12
N GLY A 109 -4.47 -3.46 -12.34
CA GLY A 109 -3.41 -4.23 -11.72
C GLY A 109 -3.96 -5.37 -10.88
N THR A 110 -3.15 -5.82 -9.93
CA THR A 110 -3.48 -6.88 -8.98
C THR A 110 -2.97 -6.53 -7.60
N ALA A 111 -3.58 -7.09 -6.57
CA ALA A 111 -3.05 -7.08 -5.22
C ALA A 111 -3.17 -8.48 -4.62
N SER A 112 -2.27 -8.82 -3.68
CA SER A 112 -2.35 -10.05 -2.91
C SER A 112 -2.09 -9.79 -1.44
N ALA A 113 -2.76 -10.57 -0.60
CA ALA A 113 -2.61 -10.55 0.84
C ALA A 113 -2.61 -11.99 1.39
N LEU A 114 -2.14 -12.17 2.61
CA LEU A 114 -2.32 -13.40 3.39
C LEU A 114 -3.31 -13.13 4.50
N VAL A 115 -4.32 -13.99 4.62
CA VAL A 115 -5.23 -14.01 5.76
C VAL A 115 -4.67 -14.96 6.81
N ASN A 116 -4.73 -14.57 8.09
CA ASN A 116 -4.10 -15.27 9.20
C ASN A 116 -2.62 -15.59 8.96
N PRO A 117 -1.78 -14.57 8.68
CA PRO A 117 -0.38 -14.78 8.28
C PRO A 117 0.46 -15.48 9.34
N SER A 118 -0.01 -15.51 10.60
CA SER A 118 0.66 -16.19 11.72
C SER A 118 0.18 -17.63 11.96
N SER A 119 -0.82 -18.10 11.19
CA SER A 119 -1.29 -19.48 11.29
C SER A 119 -0.32 -20.47 10.62
N ALA A 120 -0.46 -21.76 10.94
CA ALA A 120 0.30 -22.82 10.26
C ALA A 120 -0.05 -22.96 8.78
N ALA A 121 -1.27 -22.51 8.37
CA ALA A 121 -1.74 -22.52 7.00
C ALA A 121 -2.39 -21.15 6.65
N PRO A 122 -1.61 -20.10 6.37
CA PRO A 122 -2.15 -18.81 5.96
C PRO A 122 -2.82 -18.92 4.59
N ALA A 123 -4.03 -18.34 4.47
CA ALA A 123 -4.79 -18.37 3.23
C ALA A 123 -4.40 -17.20 2.30
N PRO A 124 -4.02 -17.47 1.04
CA PRO A 124 -3.78 -16.41 0.07
C PRO A 124 -5.10 -15.77 -0.37
N LEU A 125 -5.08 -14.45 -0.53
CA LEU A 125 -6.19 -13.66 -1.01
C LEU A 125 -5.69 -12.78 -2.17
N ASN A 126 -6.26 -12.99 -3.36
CA ASN A 126 -5.86 -12.28 -4.57
C ASN A 126 -7.00 -11.39 -5.06
N PHE A 127 -6.63 -10.22 -5.58
CA PHE A 127 -7.55 -9.22 -6.09
C PHE A 127 -7.16 -8.76 -7.49
N ASP A 128 -8.15 -8.55 -8.33
CA ASP A 128 -8.05 -7.64 -9.45
C ASP A 128 -8.24 -6.21 -8.93
N VAL A 129 -7.38 -5.31 -9.39
CA VAL A 129 -7.42 -3.89 -9.01
C VAL A 129 -7.73 -3.08 -10.26
N THR A 130 -8.85 -2.36 -10.27
CA THR A 130 -9.14 -1.38 -11.32
C THR A 130 -9.12 0.01 -10.71
N THR A 131 -8.32 0.90 -11.29
CA THR A 131 -8.25 2.29 -10.82
C THR A 131 -9.17 3.17 -11.65
N TYR A 132 -9.97 4.01 -10.98
CA TYR A 132 -10.87 4.98 -11.59
C TYR A 132 -10.55 6.40 -11.13
N VAL A 133 -10.85 7.38 -11.96
CA VAL A 133 -10.96 8.77 -11.53
C VAL A 133 -12.29 8.90 -10.78
N ALA A 134 -12.25 9.22 -9.49
CA ALA A 134 -13.44 9.25 -8.64
C ALA A 134 -13.95 10.66 -8.34
N GLY A 135 -13.17 11.69 -8.69
CA GLY A 135 -13.54 13.08 -8.46
C GLY A 135 -12.36 14.04 -8.54
N LYS A 136 -12.54 15.26 -8.06
CA LYS A 136 -11.47 16.26 -8.01
C LYS A 136 -10.36 15.80 -7.05
N ASN A 137 -9.15 15.62 -7.57
CA ASN A 137 -7.99 15.12 -6.83
C ASN A 137 -8.26 13.79 -6.08
N LEU A 138 -9.12 12.95 -6.65
CA LEU A 138 -9.53 11.69 -6.05
C LEU A 138 -9.51 10.58 -7.10
N LEU A 139 -8.86 9.48 -6.77
CA LEU A 139 -8.94 8.21 -7.47
C LEU A 139 -9.66 7.19 -6.59
N ALA A 140 -10.17 6.12 -7.21
CA ALA A 140 -10.67 4.94 -6.53
C ALA A 140 -9.87 3.71 -7.00
N PHE A 141 -9.34 2.96 -6.08
CA PHE A 141 -8.79 1.63 -6.34
C PHE A 141 -9.89 0.61 -6.02
N TYR A 142 -10.57 0.14 -7.04
CA TYR A 142 -11.62 -0.87 -6.89
C TYR A 142 -10.99 -2.25 -6.84
N LEU A 143 -11.12 -2.89 -5.68
CA LEU A 143 -10.68 -4.25 -5.44
C LEU A 143 -11.83 -5.21 -5.78
N GLN A 144 -11.52 -6.28 -6.49
CA GLN A 144 -12.42 -7.40 -6.72
C GLN A 144 -11.67 -8.69 -6.41
N GLN A 145 -12.15 -9.44 -5.42
CA GLN A 145 -11.54 -10.72 -5.07
C GLN A 145 -11.62 -11.69 -6.23
N GLN A 146 -10.52 -12.38 -6.52
CA GLN A 146 -10.46 -13.39 -7.58
C GLN A 146 -11.07 -14.71 -7.10
N GLY A 147 -11.65 -15.47 -8.05
CA GLY A 147 -12.15 -16.81 -7.80
C GLY A 147 -13.54 -16.89 -7.14
N THR A 148 -14.20 -15.75 -6.92
CA THR A 148 -15.55 -15.71 -6.35
C THR A 148 -16.31 -14.44 -6.74
N ASP A 149 -17.60 -14.57 -7.03
CA ASP A 149 -18.47 -13.43 -7.33
C ASP A 149 -19.04 -12.78 -6.05
N SER A 150 -19.07 -13.51 -4.95
CA SER A 150 -19.56 -13.05 -3.64
C SER A 150 -18.46 -12.57 -2.69
N GLY A 151 -17.22 -12.49 -3.17
CA GLY A 151 -16.08 -12.05 -2.36
C GLY A 151 -16.01 -10.54 -2.18
N VAL A 152 -14.88 -10.08 -1.64
CA VAL A 152 -14.64 -8.65 -1.41
C VAL A 152 -14.71 -7.88 -2.73
N GLN A 153 -15.61 -6.90 -2.78
CA GLN A 153 -15.73 -5.89 -3.83
C GLN A 153 -15.81 -4.54 -3.15
N GLN A 154 -14.77 -3.71 -3.26
CA GLN A 154 -14.70 -2.46 -2.52
C GLN A 154 -13.83 -1.43 -3.22
N ALA A 155 -14.26 -0.16 -3.22
CA ALA A 155 -13.52 0.97 -3.73
C ALA A 155 -12.72 1.66 -2.61
N LEU A 156 -11.40 1.67 -2.73
CA LEU A 156 -10.53 2.40 -1.81
C LEU A 156 -10.30 3.82 -2.33
N PRO A 157 -10.71 4.85 -1.58
CA PRO A 157 -10.43 6.23 -1.95
C PRO A 157 -8.93 6.53 -1.88
N ALA A 158 -8.42 7.17 -2.92
CA ALA A 158 -7.02 7.58 -3.02
C ALA A 158 -6.94 9.08 -3.31
N LYS A 159 -6.51 9.86 -2.32
CA LYS A 159 -6.46 11.31 -2.38
C LYS A 159 -5.13 11.81 -2.93
N ILE A 160 -5.20 12.66 -3.94
CA ILE A 160 -4.03 13.36 -4.49
C ILE A 160 -3.87 14.68 -3.73
N THR A 161 -2.70 14.86 -3.10
CA THR A 161 -2.34 16.07 -2.35
C THR A 161 -1.01 16.62 -2.82
N LYS A 162 -0.77 17.92 -2.58
CA LYS A 162 0.55 18.53 -2.76
C LYS A 162 1.50 18.04 -1.67
N SER A 163 2.73 17.72 -2.02
CA SER A 163 3.78 17.27 -1.09
C SER A 163 5.11 17.89 -1.49
N GLY A 164 5.54 18.90 -0.75
CA GLY A 164 6.70 19.71 -1.12
C GLY A 164 6.58 20.27 -2.54
N LYS A 165 7.58 20.00 -3.39
CA LYS A 165 7.56 20.38 -4.82
C LYS A 165 6.79 19.40 -5.70
N GLY A 166 6.46 18.21 -5.20
CA GLY A 166 5.76 17.13 -5.91
C GLY A 166 4.32 16.94 -5.43
N GLN A 167 3.82 15.73 -5.64
CA GLN A 167 2.47 15.31 -5.20
C GLN A 167 2.55 13.96 -4.51
N LYS A 168 1.54 13.69 -3.69
CA LYS A 168 1.38 12.43 -2.97
C LYS A 168 -0.02 11.86 -3.21
N LEU A 169 -0.09 10.56 -3.49
CA LEU A 169 -1.31 9.78 -3.51
C LEU A 169 -1.39 9.01 -2.21
N THR A 170 -2.46 9.17 -1.46
CA THR A 170 -2.67 8.50 -0.17
C THR A 170 -3.89 7.61 -0.25
N ILE A 171 -3.70 6.32 0.03
CA ILE A 171 -4.73 5.27 0.05
C ILE A 171 -4.87 4.80 1.49
N GLY A 172 -6.05 4.95 2.08
CA GLY A 172 -6.40 4.31 3.35
C GLY A 172 -6.85 2.88 3.13
N ILE A 173 -6.39 1.97 3.95
CA ILE A 173 -6.88 0.59 3.98
C ILE A 173 -7.89 0.50 5.13
N PRO A 174 -9.18 0.26 4.86
CA PRO A 174 -10.20 0.24 5.90
C PRO A 174 -10.08 -1.01 6.78
N GLU A 175 -10.66 -0.92 7.98
CA GLU A 175 -10.51 -1.94 9.03
C GLU A 175 -10.98 -3.33 8.59
N ASN A 176 -12.09 -3.40 7.85
CA ASN A 176 -12.61 -4.66 7.31
C ASN A 176 -11.66 -5.38 6.34
N LEU A 177 -10.70 -4.68 5.73
CA LEU A 177 -9.62 -5.29 4.94
C LEU A 177 -8.39 -5.61 5.77
N GLN A 178 -8.18 -4.94 6.91
CA GLN A 178 -7.11 -5.23 7.85
C GLN A 178 -7.47 -6.43 8.73
N GLN A 179 -8.72 -6.49 9.15
CA GLN A 179 -9.29 -7.52 10.01
C GLN A 179 -10.66 -7.96 9.45
N PRO A 180 -10.68 -8.90 8.49
CA PRO A 180 -11.92 -9.31 7.81
C PRO A 180 -12.93 -10.03 8.73
N ALA A 181 -12.48 -10.55 9.88
CA ALA A 181 -13.32 -11.09 10.95
C ALA A 181 -12.63 -10.93 12.31
N PRO A 182 -13.34 -10.98 13.43
CA PRO A 182 -12.73 -10.92 14.77
C PRO A 182 -11.61 -11.95 14.93
N GLY A 183 -10.40 -11.47 15.28
CA GLY A 183 -9.21 -12.31 15.43
C GLY A 183 -8.58 -12.80 14.12
N VAL A 184 -9.15 -12.45 12.96
CA VAL A 184 -8.64 -12.80 11.62
C VAL A 184 -8.01 -11.58 10.98
N TYR A 185 -6.71 -11.59 10.79
CA TYR A 185 -5.96 -10.45 10.22
C TYR A 185 -5.51 -10.73 8.81
N SER A 186 -5.27 -9.65 8.03
CA SER A 186 -4.71 -9.76 6.69
C SER A 186 -3.40 -8.98 6.58
N ALA A 187 -2.40 -9.56 5.94
CA ALA A 187 -1.12 -8.92 5.64
C ALA A 187 -0.95 -8.74 4.14
N LEU A 188 -0.82 -7.49 3.71
CA LEU A 188 -0.55 -7.16 2.31
C LEU A 188 0.79 -7.79 1.87
N GLN A 189 0.81 -8.49 0.74
CA GLN A 189 2.01 -9.11 0.19
C GLN A 189 2.53 -8.36 -1.03
N GLN A 190 1.66 -8.02 -1.98
CA GLN A 190 2.08 -7.37 -3.20
C GLN A 190 0.97 -6.46 -3.75
N ILE A 191 1.39 -5.38 -4.39
CA ILE A 191 0.55 -4.56 -5.27
C ILE A 191 1.29 -4.39 -6.58
N LYS A 192 0.61 -4.67 -7.69
CA LYS A 192 1.03 -4.28 -9.04
C LYS A 192 -0.08 -3.41 -9.61
N ASN A 193 0.23 -2.18 -10.02
CA ASN A 193 -0.77 -1.34 -10.64
C ASN A 193 -0.17 -0.42 -11.69
N SER A 194 -0.98 -0.08 -12.68
CA SER A 194 -0.67 0.92 -13.69
C SER A 194 -1.60 2.12 -13.56
N LEU A 195 -1.05 3.31 -13.70
CA LEU A 195 -1.79 4.58 -13.71
C LEU A 195 -1.50 5.32 -15.00
N GLY A 196 -2.53 5.61 -15.78
CA GLY A 196 -2.37 6.37 -17.01
C GLY A 196 -3.68 6.42 -17.78
N LEU A 197 -4.29 7.58 -17.84
CA LEU A 197 -5.49 7.88 -18.62
C LEU A 197 -5.24 9.14 -19.42
N LYS A 198 -5.63 9.13 -20.69
CA LYS A 198 -5.63 10.31 -21.56
C LYS A 198 -7.00 10.45 -22.21
N SER A 199 -7.59 11.63 -22.15
CA SER A 199 -8.83 11.99 -22.80
C SER A 199 -8.69 13.37 -23.43
N GLY A 200 -8.58 13.40 -24.75
CA GLY A 200 -8.29 14.63 -25.51
C GLY A 200 -6.98 15.30 -25.06
N LYS A 201 -7.10 16.53 -24.56
CA LYS A 201 -5.97 17.31 -24.02
C LYS A 201 -5.65 17.01 -22.54
N ASN A 202 -6.53 16.29 -21.85
CA ASN A 202 -6.39 15.98 -20.43
C ASN A 202 -5.72 14.62 -20.24
N ALA A 203 -4.84 14.53 -19.25
CA ALA A 203 -4.22 13.27 -18.86
C ALA A 203 -4.07 13.20 -17.35
N LEU A 204 -4.27 11.98 -16.79
CA LEU A 204 -4.10 11.74 -15.36
C LEU A 204 -2.66 11.94 -14.91
N VAL A 205 -1.72 11.37 -15.67
CA VAL A 205 -0.29 11.50 -15.40
C VAL A 205 0.36 12.27 -16.55
N THR A 206 1.08 13.32 -16.20
CA THR A 206 1.86 14.09 -17.18
C THR A 206 3.28 14.31 -16.69
N SER A 207 4.24 14.13 -17.57
CA SER A 207 5.60 14.55 -17.33
C SER A 207 5.78 16.01 -17.79
N VAL A 208 6.43 16.79 -16.94
CA VAL A 208 6.76 18.22 -17.16
C VAL A 208 8.28 18.48 -17.13
N GLY A 209 9.05 17.43 -17.17
CA GLY A 209 10.51 17.45 -17.18
C GLY A 209 11.09 16.09 -16.84
N CYS A 210 12.39 15.95 -17.00
CA CYS A 210 13.18 14.79 -16.62
C CYS A 210 14.45 15.28 -15.92
N SER A 211 14.49 15.13 -14.60
CA SER A 211 15.66 15.51 -13.80
C SER A 211 16.57 14.30 -13.59
N SER A 212 17.86 14.46 -13.83
CA SER A 212 18.85 13.39 -13.64
C SER A 212 18.50 12.07 -14.35
N LYS A 213 17.84 12.16 -15.54
CA LYS A 213 17.41 11.02 -16.37
C LYS A 213 16.48 10.03 -15.65
N LYS A 214 15.81 10.46 -14.58
CA LYS A 214 14.93 9.60 -13.77
C LYS A 214 13.82 10.39 -13.06
N HIS A 215 12.72 9.70 -12.81
CA HIS A 215 11.67 10.10 -11.88
C HIS A 215 11.80 9.24 -10.61
N LYS A 216 12.13 9.84 -9.48
CA LYS A 216 12.17 9.14 -8.19
C LYS A 216 10.75 9.05 -7.64
N ILE A 217 10.20 7.84 -7.59
CA ILE A 217 8.87 7.55 -7.03
C ILE A 217 9.10 6.84 -5.70
N GLY A 218 8.60 7.43 -4.61
CA GLY A 218 8.70 6.89 -3.25
C GLY A 218 7.41 6.23 -2.82
N VAL A 219 7.50 5.20 -1.99
CA VAL A 219 6.36 4.54 -1.34
C VAL A 219 6.63 4.46 0.15
N LYS A 220 5.59 4.72 0.95
CA LYS A 220 5.58 4.46 2.39
C LYS A 220 4.32 3.69 2.74
N ILE A 221 4.46 2.57 3.46
CA ILE A 221 3.35 1.81 4.05
C ILE A 221 3.38 2.04 5.55
N THR A 222 2.23 2.35 6.13
CA THR A 222 2.02 2.39 7.58
C THR A 222 1.26 1.13 7.98
N TYR A 223 1.70 0.50 9.07
CA TYR A 223 1.15 -0.73 9.59
C TYR A 223 0.43 -0.49 10.91
N VAL A 224 -0.47 -1.39 11.26
CA VAL A 224 -1.14 -1.44 12.56
C VAL A 224 -0.68 -2.65 13.35
N PRO A 225 -0.69 -2.60 14.69
CA PRO A 225 -0.35 -3.74 15.54
C PRO A 225 -1.46 -4.81 15.41
N ASN A 226 -1.18 -5.93 14.74
CA ASN A 226 -2.09 -7.05 14.55
C ASN A 226 -1.32 -8.37 14.44
N PRO A 227 -1.54 -9.34 15.31
CA PRO A 227 -2.07 -9.29 16.70
C PRO A 227 -1.07 -8.68 17.69
N THR A 228 0.20 -8.57 17.30
CA THR A 228 1.29 -7.98 18.09
C THR A 228 1.88 -6.77 17.36
N PRO A 229 2.32 -5.73 18.09
CA PRO A 229 2.96 -4.58 17.47
C PRO A 229 4.14 -5.00 16.57
N PRO A 230 4.27 -4.46 15.36
CA PRO A 230 5.45 -4.65 14.55
C PRO A 230 6.65 -3.93 15.17
N ALA A 231 7.86 -4.41 14.92
CA ALA A 231 9.10 -3.73 15.33
C ALA A 231 9.20 -2.30 14.77
N ALA A 232 8.54 -2.03 13.65
CA ALA A 232 8.40 -0.70 13.05
C ALA A 232 6.96 -0.48 12.58
N SER A 233 6.43 0.74 12.84
CA SER A 233 5.07 1.11 12.41
C SER A 233 4.99 1.49 10.93
N SER A 234 6.09 1.57 10.20
CA SER A 234 6.11 1.89 8.77
C SER A 234 7.37 1.37 8.07
N ALA A 235 7.22 1.05 6.77
CA ALA A 235 8.32 0.80 5.87
C ALA A 235 8.28 1.77 4.70
N SER A 236 9.44 2.10 4.11
CA SER A 236 9.53 2.98 2.95
C SER A 236 10.65 2.57 2.02
N ASP A 237 10.41 2.71 0.72
CA ASP A 237 11.41 2.51 -0.34
C ASP A 237 11.10 3.42 -1.53
N SER A 238 12.01 3.49 -2.50
CA SER A 238 11.83 4.32 -3.69
C SER A 238 12.47 3.71 -4.93
N SER A 239 11.82 3.87 -6.06
CA SER A 239 12.30 3.45 -7.37
C SER A 239 12.67 4.65 -8.25
N ASN A 240 13.66 4.46 -9.10
CA ASN A 240 14.11 5.42 -10.10
C ASN A 240 13.62 5.01 -11.50
N ALA A 241 12.44 5.46 -11.89
CA ALA A 241 11.91 5.24 -13.23
C ALA A 241 12.71 6.05 -14.27
N LYS A 242 13.27 5.38 -15.27
CA LYS A 242 14.07 6.04 -16.33
C LYS A 242 13.23 7.03 -17.12
N CYS A 243 13.81 8.20 -17.44
CA CYS A 243 13.28 9.17 -18.40
C CYS A 243 14.40 9.78 -19.24
N SER A 244 14.02 10.38 -20.39
CA SER A 244 14.90 11.16 -21.27
C SER A 244 14.28 12.52 -21.57
N LYS A 245 15.08 13.46 -21.97
CA LYS A 245 14.62 14.78 -22.46
C LYS A 245 14.14 14.71 -23.91
#